data_35c65e4fa21422f828bc735917574bdb
#
_entry.id   35c65e4fa21422f828bc735917574bdb
#
_cell.length_a   1.000
_cell.length_b   1.000
_cell.length_c   1.000
_cell.angle_alpha   90.00
_cell.angle_beta   90.00
_cell.angle_gamma   90.00
#
_symmetry.space_group_name_H-M   'P 1'
#
loop_
_entity.id
_entity.type
_entity.pdbx_description
1 polymer ?
#
loop_
_entity_poly.entity_id
_entity_poly.type
_entity_poly.pdbx_seq_one_letter_code
_entity_poly.pdbx_strand_id
1 'polypeptide(L)'
;MIGFRNGRTLMMNLGGAAALLPDAPVRPLGAPGEAEVGAALLGRVVDGAGNPIDGLGPIRGAGHWPLAGRIQSPLDRGRVLAPMDVGVRAINGLLTVGQGQRVGIMAGSGVGKSVLLGMMVRAARADVVVIGLIGERSREVADFLETKVAGEARARAVVVAVPANHSPVLRIRGALRATAIAEAFRAEGKKVLLIIDSLTRVAHAGREIGLALGEPASACGYPPSAIAMLPNLIERAGSDVHTGGSITAIYTVLADGDDGNDPVVDSARSILDGHIVLSRAMAERAVYPAIDISKSVSRVMNDIVPRDHQQAARALRQHLATYEENRDLVLMGAYRAGSDAAIDAAIAYHPAIMEFVRQDTDQIVPLEDAAAELTGVFGDAPDGTHG
;
A
#
# COMPACT_ATOMS: atom_id res chain seq x y z
N MET A 1 1.84 13.41 -25.05
CA MET A 1 3.14 14.09 -25.07
C MET A 1 3.94 13.59 -23.88
N ILE A 2 5.19 13.19 -24.07
CA ILE A 2 6.09 12.72 -23.01
C ILE A 2 7.29 13.66 -22.79
N GLY A 3 7.60 14.54 -23.76
CA GLY A 3 8.69 15.50 -23.62
C GLY A 3 9.01 16.24 -24.91
N PHE A 4 10.13 16.98 -24.86
CA PHE A 4 10.68 17.72 -25.99
C PHE A 4 12.14 17.35 -26.18
N ARG A 5 12.59 17.22 -27.43
CA ARG A 5 13.99 16.97 -27.77
C ARG A 5 14.31 17.63 -29.10
N ASN A 6 15.38 18.42 -29.15
CA ASN A 6 15.85 19.11 -30.38
C ASN A 6 14.73 19.86 -31.12
N GLY A 7 13.89 20.61 -30.40
CA GLY A 7 12.76 21.35 -30.99
C GLY A 7 11.58 20.49 -31.47
N ARG A 8 11.59 19.18 -31.20
CA ARG A 8 10.51 18.25 -31.55
C ARG A 8 9.75 17.81 -30.32
N THR A 9 8.43 17.70 -30.43
CA THR A 9 7.57 17.12 -29.41
C THR A 9 7.63 15.61 -29.50
N LEU A 10 7.97 14.95 -28.38
CA LEU A 10 7.95 13.50 -28.28
C LEU A 10 6.61 13.05 -27.74
N MET A 11 6.00 12.09 -28.41
CA MET A 11 4.70 11.54 -28.04
C MET A 11 4.77 10.03 -27.92
N MET A 12 3.97 9.46 -27.04
CA MET A 12 3.81 8.01 -26.87
C MET A 12 2.34 7.66 -27.09
N ASN A 13 2.11 6.59 -27.84
CA ASN A 13 0.74 6.10 -28.08
C ASN A 13 0.14 5.59 -26.77
N LEU A 14 -1.13 5.95 -26.50
CA LEU A 14 -1.88 5.48 -25.34
C LEU A 14 -2.63 4.18 -25.59
N GLY A 15 -3.03 3.93 -26.82
CA GLY A 15 -3.78 2.74 -27.23
C GLY A 15 -2.90 1.72 -27.97
N GLY A 16 -3.47 0.58 -28.30
CA GLY A 16 -2.81 -0.45 -29.12
C GLY A 16 -2.29 0.12 -30.45
N ALA A 17 -1.24 -0.50 -30.97
CA ALA A 17 -0.51 -0.03 -32.14
C ALA A 17 -1.40 0.06 -33.40
N ALA A 18 -2.14 1.16 -33.52
CA ALA A 18 -2.50 1.62 -34.84
C ALA A 18 -1.21 2.02 -35.56
N ALA A 19 -1.00 1.53 -36.78
CA ALA A 19 0.14 1.89 -37.60
C ALA A 19 0.06 3.42 -37.84
N LEU A 20 0.83 4.18 -37.05
CA LEU A 20 1.00 5.61 -37.28
C LEU A 20 2.02 5.78 -38.44
N LEU A 21 1.60 6.44 -39.47
CA LEU A 21 2.54 6.82 -40.56
C LEU A 21 3.46 7.94 -40.05
N PRO A 22 4.74 7.99 -40.50
CA PRO A 22 5.73 9.00 -40.09
C PRO A 22 5.22 10.45 -40.19
N ASP A 23 4.39 10.75 -41.20
CA ASP A 23 3.89 12.09 -41.52
C ASP A 23 2.41 12.29 -41.09
N ALA A 24 1.87 11.42 -40.25
CA ALA A 24 0.48 11.53 -39.79
C ALA A 24 0.25 12.86 -39.03
N PRO A 25 -0.78 13.66 -39.37
CA PRO A 25 -1.06 14.91 -38.68
C PRO A 25 -1.51 14.64 -37.24
N VAL A 26 -0.94 15.40 -36.29
CA VAL A 26 -1.30 15.33 -34.87
C VAL A 26 -2.05 16.58 -34.48
N ARG A 27 -3.28 16.41 -33.96
CA ARG A 27 -4.11 17.50 -33.46
C ARG A 27 -4.23 17.46 -31.95
N PRO A 28 -3.87 18.52 -31.21
CA PRO A 28 -4.18 18.62 -29.78
C PRO A 28 -5.68 18.75 -29.58
N LEU A 29 -6.25 17.89 -28.72
CA LEU A 29 -7.70 17.87 -28.44
C LEU A 29 -8.07 18.66 -27.16
N GLY A 30 -7.18 19.48 -26.62
CA GLY A 30 -7.36 20.19 -25.35
C GLY A 30 -6.61 19.53 -24.20
N ALA A 31 -6.75 20.05 -23.01
CA ALA A 31 -5.99 19.66 -21.84
C ALA A 31 -6.74 18.64 -20.96
N PRO A 32 -6.55 17.36 -21.11
CA PRO A 32 -7.02 16.40 -20.12
C PRO A 32 -5.99 16.24 -18.99
N GLY A 33 -5.67 17.34 -18.31
CA GLY A 33 -4.92 17.33 -17.06
C GLY A 33 -5.80 17.02 -15.86
N GLU A 34 -7.03 16.58 -16.06
CA GLU A 34 -8.04 16.37 -15.03
C GLU A 34 -8.51 14.92 -14.96
N ALA A 35 -8.94 14.51 -13.78
CA ALA A 35 -9.67 13.28 -13.52
C ALA A 35 -11.14 13.60 -13.23
N GLU A 36 -12.05 12.79 -13.74
CA GLU A 36 -13.41 12.74 -13.24
C GLU A 36 -13.40 12.23 -11.80
N VAL A 37 -14.18 12.86 -10.90
CA VAL A 37 -14.19 12.59 -9.47
C VAL A 37 -15.60 12.69 -8.89
N GLY A 38 -15.78 12.20 -7.65
CA GLY A 38 -16.99 12.32 -6.87
C GLY A 38 -17.82 11.04 -6.79
N ALA A 39 -19.00 11.15 -6.15
CA ALA A 39 -19.85 10.01 -5.80
C ALA A 39 -20.33 9.18 -7.01
N ALA A 40 -20.39 9.78 -8.22
CA ALA A 40 -20.74 9.05 -9.44
C ALA A 40 -19.76 7.92 -9.81
N LEU A 41 -18.55 7.93 -9.22
CA LEU A 41 -17.53 6.90 -9.42
C LEU A 41 -17.65 5.72 -8.43
N LEU A 42 -18.44 5.83 -7.37
CA LEU A 42 -18.60 4.74 -6.40
C LEU A 42 -19.20 3.50 -7.08
N GLY A 43 -18.61 2.35 -6.79
CA GLY A 43 -18.95 1.07 -7.41
C GLY A 43 -18.36 0.83 -8.80
N ARG A 44 -17.73 1.85 -9.42
CA ARG A 44 -17.27 1.84 -10.80
C ARG A 44 -15.82 1.39 -10.97
N VAL A 45 -15.53 0.85 -12.16
CA VAL A 45 -14.17 0.52 -12.60
C VAL A 45 -13.84 1.32 -13.85
N VAL A 46 -12.75 2.07 -13.81
CA VAL A 46 -12.26 2.87 -14.92
C VAL A 46 -10.83 2.49 -15.32
N ASP A 47 -10.47 2.79 -16.58
CA ASP A 47 -9.10 2.67 -17.06
C ASP A 47 -8.21 3.88 -16.67
N GLY A 48 -6.94 3.88 -17.07
CA GLY A 48 -6.00 4.99 -16.82
C GLY A 48 -6.38 6.31 -17.54
N ALA A 49 -7.19 6.25 -18.58
CA ALA A 49 -7.73 7.42 -19.27
C ALA A 49 -9.01 7.97 -18.60
N GLY A 50 -9.69 7.15 -17.78
CA GLY A 50 -10.95 7.46 -17.10
C GLY A 50 -12.18 6.84 -17.76
N ASN A 51 -11.99 6.05 -18.81
CA ASN A 51 -13.11 5.38 -19.45
C ASN A 51 -13.64 4.25 -18.54
N PRO A 52 -14.96 4.12 -18.37
CA PRO A 52 -15.54 2.99 -17.64
C PRO A 52 -15.30 1.70 -18.42
N ILE A 53 -14.86 0.66 -17.70
CA ILE A 53 -14.56 -0.68 -18.23
C ILE A 53 -15.40 -1.79 -17.58
N ASP A 54 -16.36 -1.41 -16.75
CA ASP A 54 -17.24 -2.29 -15.97
C ASP A 54 -18.55 -2.68 -16.70
N GLY A 55 -18.74 -2.22 -17.91
CA GLY A 55 -19.96 -2.48 -18.69
C GLY A 55 -21.20 -1.71 -18.24
N LEU A 56 -21.10 -0.83 -17.25
CA LEU A 56 -22.22 -0.06 -16.67
C LEU A 56 -22.52 1.27 -17.42
N GLY A 57 -21.91 1.46 -18.57
CA GLY A 57 -22.10 2.68 -19.38
C GLY A 57 -21.35 3.90 -18.85
N PRO A 58 -21.54 5.08 -19.50
CA PRO A 58 -20.80 6.30 -19.17
C PRO A 58 -21.11 6.82 -17.77
N ILE A 59 -20.09 7.37 -17.11
CA ILE A 59 -20.23 8.04 -15.82
C ILE A 59 -20.78 9.45 -16.06
N ARG A 60 -21.85 9.81 -15.36
CA ARG A 60 -22.51 11.12 -15.49
C ARG A 60 -22.52 11.84 -14.15
N GLY A 61 -22.40 13.19 -14.19
CA GLY A 61 -22.45 14.01 -13.00
C GLY A 61 -21.18 13.99 -12.15
N ALA A 62 -20.06 13.50 -12.71
CA ALA A 62 -18.76 13.59 -12.08
C ALA A 62 -18.25 15.05 -12.08
N GLY A 63 -17.57 15.43 -10.99
CA GLY A 63 -16.76 16.64 -10.94
C GLY A 63 -15.40 16.42 -11.59
N HIS A 64 -14.52 17.43 -11.52
CA HIS A 64 -13.17 17.38 -12.08
C HIS A 64 -12.12 17.74 -11.02
N TRP A 65 -10.97 17.04 -11.06
CA TRP A 65 -9.83 17.27 -10.19
C TRP A 65 -8.54 17.18 -10.98
N PRO A 66 -7.53 18.06 -10.73
CA PRO A 66 -6.27 17.99 -11.45
C PRO A 66 -5.57 16.65 -11.25
N LEU A 67 -5.14 15.99 -12.31
CA LEU A 67 -4.35 14.74 -12.22
C LEU A 67 -3.03 14.94 -11.48
N ALA A 68 -2.41 16.12 -11.63
CA ALA A 68 -1.21 16.50 -10.91
C ALA A 68 -1.46 16.75 -9.40
N GLY A 69 -2.74 16.76 -8.98
CA GLY A 69 -3.13 17.15 -7.63
C GLY A 69 -3.17 18.65 -7.41
N ARG A 70 -3.58 19.04 -6.20
CA ARG A 70 -3.48 20.42 -5.73
C ARG A 70 -2.31 20.51 -4.75
N ILE A 71 -1.48 21.53 -4.91
CA ILE A 71 -0.38 21.80 -3.98
C ILE A 71 -1.01 22.20 -2.65
N GLN A 72 -0.72 21.41 -1.61
CA GLN A 72 -1.06 21.75 -0.22
C GLN A 72 0.15 22.36 0.47
N SER A 73 -0.08 23.41 1.25
CA SER A 73 0.94 23.89 2.17
C SER A 73 1.30 22.79 3.18
N PRO A 74 2.57 22.65 3.60
CA PRO A 74 2.92 21.73 4.69
C PRO A 74 2.14 22.00 5.98
N LEU A 75 1.71 23.25 6.22
CA LEU A 75 0.94 23.63 7.40
C LEU A 75 -0.54 23.23 7.31
N ASP A 76 -1.04 22.91 6.13
CA ASP A 76 -2.41 22.42 5.92
C ASP A 76 -2.51 20.89 6.12
N ARG A 77 -1.36 20.24 6.34
CA ARG A 77 -1.30 18.79 6.58
C ARG A 77 -1.50 18.49 8.06
N GLY A 78 -2.54 17.72 8.37
CA GLY A 78 -2.83 17.26 9.72
C GLY A 78 -1.85 16.16 10.18
N ARG A 79 -1.61 16.12 11.50
CA ARG A 79 -0.92 15.00 12.12
C ARG A 79 -1.80 13.74 12.08
N VAL A 80 -1.16 12.58 12.14
CA VAL A 80 -1.85 11.31 12.37
C VAL A 80 -2.17 11.22 13.86
N LEU A 81 -3.47 11.28 14.20
CA LEU A 81 -3.92 11.37 15.61
C LEU A 81 -4.85 10.21 16.02
N ALA A 82 -5.36 9.46 15.09
CA ALA A 82 -6.31 8.39 15.37
C ALA A 82 -5.95 7.12 14.57
N PRO A 83 -6.16 5.94 15.15
CA PRO A 83 -5.95 4.68 14.43
C PRO A 83 -7.01 4.49 13.34
N MET A 84 -6.64 3.73 12.30
CA MET A 84 -7.52 3.20 11.28
C MET A 84 -7.63 1.69 11.44
N ASP A 85 -8.80 1.19 11.76
CA ASP A 85 -9.06 -0.23 11.79
C ASP A 85 -9.04 -0.80 10.35
N VAL A 86 -8.19 -1.80 10.14
CA VAL A 86 -8.03 -2.49 8.86
C VAL A 86 -8.45 -3.96 8.91
N GLY A 87 -8.99 -4.42 10.05
CA GLY A 87 -9.57 -5.75 10.25
C GLY A 87 -8.57 -6.90 10.26
N VAL A 88 -7.28 -6.61 10.31
CA VAL A 88 -6.20 -7.61 10.34
C VAL A 88 -5.51 -7.55 11.70
N ARG A 89 -5.64 -8.61 12.49
CA ARG A 89 -5.18 -8.70 13.89
C ARG A 89 -3.73 -8.27 14.06
N ALA A 90 -2.83 -8.86 13.29
CA ALA A 90 -1.41 -8.55 13.37
C ALA A 90 -1.09 -7.08 13.03
N ILE A 91 -1.87 -6.45 12.13
CA ILE A 91 -1.71 -5.03 11.80
C ILE A 91 -2.33 -4.18 12.89
N ASN A 92 -3.57 -4.43 13.28
CA ASN A 92 -4.27 -3.68 14.30
C ASN A 92 -3.54 -3.72 15.65
N GLY A 93 -3.00 -4.89 16.05
CA GLY A 93 -2.32 -5.08 17.33
C GLY A 93 -0.85 -4.66 17.36
N LEU A 94 -0.09 -4.89 16.28
CA LEU A 94 1.37 -4.77 16.32
C LEU A 94 1.95 -3.70 15.38
N LEU A 95 1.16 -3.25 14.40
CA LEU A 95 1.57 -2.36 13.32
C LEU A 95 0.49 -1.29 13.08
N THR A 96 -0.23 -0.91 14.12
CA THR A 96 -1.44 -0.08 14.01
C THR A 96 -1.27 1.05 13.00
N VAL A 97 -2.14 1.03 11.99
CA VAL A 97 -2.19 2.05 10.94
C VAL A 97 -2.96 3.26 11.44
N GLY A 98 -2.48 4.46 11.14
CA GLY A 98 -3.17 5.70 11.50
C GLY A 98 -3.94 6.33 10.34
N GLN A 99 -4.97 7.10 10.66
CA GLN A 99 -5.74 7.87 9.66
C GLN A 99 -4.85 8.96 9.04
N GLY A 100 -4.65 8.89 7.73
CA GLY A 100 -3.74 9.77 7.00
C GLY A 100 -2.30 9.26 6.91
N GLN A 101 -1.99 8.07 7.44
CA GLN A 101 -0.67 7.46 7.33
C GLN A 101 -0.43 6.89 5.93
N ARG A 102 0.83 6.90 5.52
CA ARG A 102 1.34 6.28 4.28
C ARG A 102 2.13 5.02 4.63
N VAL A 103 1.62 3.85 4.25
CA VAL A 103 2.20 2.54 4.61
C VAL A 103 2.63 1.80 3.35
N GLY A 104 3.81 1.20 3.38
CA GLY A 104 4.28 0.30 2.34
C GLY A 104 3.95 -1.16 2.66
N ILE A 105 3.53 -1.95 1.68
CA ILE A 105 3.53 -3.42 1.78
C ILE A 105 4.65 -3.92 0.87
N MET A 106 5.73 -4.41 1.48
CA MET A 106 6.88 -4.99 0.80
C MET A 106 6.63 -6.49 0.63
N ALA A 107 6.54 -6.95 -0.61
CA ALA A 107 6.14 -8.32 -0.89
C ALA A 107 6.84 -8.91 -2.11
N GLY A 108 7.31 -10.13 -2.01
CA GLY A 108 7.69 -10.95 -3.16
C GLY A 108 6.46 -11.51 -3.89
N SER A 109 6.69 -12.27 -4.96
CA SER A 109 5.61 -12.94 -5.68
C SER A 109 5.06 -14.12 -4.85
N GLY A 110 3.72 -14.29 -4.83
CA GLY A 110 3.05 -15.47 -4.26
C GLY A 110 2.96 -15.53 -2.72
N VAL A 111 3.31 -14.46 -1.99
CA VAL A 111 3.30 -14.42 -0.52
C VAL A 111 1.95 -14.02 0.10
N GLY A 112 0.88 -13.90 -0.69
CA GLY A 112 -0.45 -13.55 -0.19
C GLY A 112 -0.78 -12.05 -0.19
N LYS A 113 -0.01 -11.20 -0.91
CA LYS A 113 -0.24 -9.74 -1.02
C LYS A 113 -1.69 -9.38 -1.36
N SER A 114 -2.23 -9.94 -2.46
CA SER A 114 -3.59 -9.62 -2.93
C SER A 114 -4.68 -10.11 -1.97
N VAL A 115 -4.42 -11.18 -1.22
CA VAL A 115 -5.31 -11.66 -0.16
C VAL A 115 -5.34 -10.66 0.99
N LEU A 116 -4.18 -10.22 1.47
CA LEU A 116 -4.08 -9.21 2.53
C LEU A 116 -4.76 -7.90 2.14
N LEU A 117 -4.52 -7.40 0.91
CA LEU A 117 -5.22 -6.21 0.40
C LEU A 117 -6.73 -6.40 0.38
N GLY A 118 -7.21 -7.59 -0.02
CA GLY A 118 -8.63 -7.92 -0.01
C GLY A 118 -9.23 -7.94 1.40
N MET A 119 -8.52 -8.45 2.41
CA MET A 119 -8.94 -8.38 3.81
C MET A 119 -9.10 -6.91 4.25
N MET A 120 -8.10 -6.07 3.96
CA MET A 120 -8.14 -4.65 4.30
C MET A 120 -9.27 -3.90 3.59
N VAL A 121 -9.50 -4.16 2.29
CA VAL A 121 -10.59 -3.53 1.52
C VAL A 121 -11.98 -3.83 2.13
N ARG A 122 -12.19 -5.08 2.54
CA ARG A 122 -13.47 -5.48 3.16
C ARG A 122 -13.68 -4.88 4.53
N ALA A 123 -12.62 -4.86 5.34
CA ALA A 123 -12.71 -4.57 6.77
C ALA A 123 -12.43 -3.11 7.14
N ALA A 124 -11.66 -2.36 6.33
CA ALA A 124 -11.24 -1.01 6.68
C ALA A 124 -12.42 -0.08 6.98
N ARG A 125 -12.36 0.59 8.13
CA ARG A 125 -13.32 1.63 8.52
C ARG A 125 -13.00 2.95 7.82
N ALA A 126 -13.26 3.00 6.52
CA ALA A 126 -13.12 4.16 5.66
C ALA A 126 -14.45 4.50 4.97
N ASP A 127 -14.73 5.78 4.72
CA ASP A 127 -15.92 6.22 3.99
C ASP A 127 -15.86 5.79 2.52
N VAL A 128 -14.66 5.89 1.93
CA VAL A 128 -14.39 5.56 0.53
C VAL A 128 -13.10 4.76 0.42
N VAL A 129 -13.10 3.77 -0.47
CA VAL A 129 -11.90 3.01 -0.83
C VAL A 129 -11.56 3.30 -2.29
N VAL A 130 -10.36 3.79 -2.56
CA VAL A 130 -9.87 4.02 -3.93
C VAL A 130 -8.73 3.05 -4.20
N ILE A 131 -8.85 2.27 -5.27
CA ILE A 131 -7.91 1.21 -5.60
C ILE A 131 -7.32 1.46 -6.99
N GLY A 132 -6.02 1.64 -7.07
CA GLY A 132 -5.26 1.69 -8.32
C GLY A 132 -4.54 0.36 -8.55
N LEU A 133 -5.07 -0.48 -9.44
CA LEU A 133 -4.42 -1.71 -9.89
C LEU A 133 -3.55 -1.39 -11.12
N ILE A 134 -2.27 -1.14 -10.88
CA ILE A 134 -1.36 -0.59 -11.88
C ILE A 134 -0.29 -1.60 -12.29
N GLY A 135 -0.35 -2.05 -13.54
CA GLY A 135 0.64 -2.95 -14.11
C GLY A 135 0.54 -4.40 -13.65
N GLU A 136 -0.58 -4.78 -13.01
CA GLU A 136 -0.88 -6.17 -12.69
C GLU A 136 -1.39 -6.94 -13.92
N ARG A 137 -1.38 -8.26 -13.87
CA ARG A 137 -1.88 -9.07 -14.98
C ARG A 137 -3.40 -8.92 -15.11
N SER A 138 -3.93 -8.88 -16.33
CA SER A 138 -5.38 -8.74 -16.57
C SER A 138 -6.22 -9.77 -15.82
N ARG A 139 -5.74 -11.02 -15.71
CA ARG A 139 -6.40 -12.07 -14.94
C ARG A 139 -6.44 -11.77 -13.44
N GLU A 140 -5.35 -11.25 -12.87
CA GLU A 140 -5.26 -10.89 -11.44
C GLU A 140 -6.16 -9.71 -11.12
N VAL A 141 -6.30 -8.75 -12.06
CA VAL A 141 -7.24 -7.63 -11.95
C VAL A 141 -8.68 -8.14 -11.90
N ALA A 142 -9.07 -9.05 -12.80
CA ALA A 142 -10.41 -9.63 -12.82
C ALA A 142 -10.71 -10.38 -11.53
N ASP A 143 -9.82 -11.29 -11.11
CA ASP A 143 -9.97 -12.05 -9.87
C ASP A 143 -10.10 -11.14 -8.64
N PHE A 144 -9.28 -10.08 -8.56
CA PHE A 144 -9.34 -9.12 -7.45
C PHE A 144 -10.70 -8.41 -7.39
N LEU A 145 -11.22 -7.99 -8.53
CA LEU A 145 -12.53 -7.33 -8.61
C LEU A 145 -13.69 -8.25 -8.21
N GLU A 146 -13.66 -9.51 -8.66
CA GLU A 146 -14.70 -10.48 -8.40
C GLU A 146 -14.68 -11.02 -6.97
N THR A 147 -13.48 -11.22 -6.40
CA THR A 147 -13.34 -11.94 -5.13
C THR A 147 -13.03 -11.03 -3.94
N LYS A 148 -12.34 -9.89 -4.14
CA LYS A 148 -11.87 -9.02 -3.06
C LYS A 148 -12.66 -7.72 -2.93
N VAL A 149 -13.22 -7.22 -4.07
CA VAL A 149 -13.99 -5.98 -4.11
C VAL A 149 -15.44 -6.31 -4.49
N ALA A 150 -16.10 -7.15 -3.69
CA ALA A 150 -17.48 -7.59 -3.92
C ALA A 150 -18.44 -7.05 -2.83
N GLY A 151 -19.74 -7.12 -3.10
CA GLY A 151 -20.79 -6.76 -2.14
C GLY A 151 -20.68 -5.31 -1.65
N GLU A 152 -20.82 -5.11 -0.34
CA GLU A 152 -20.77 -3.77 0.30
C GLU A 152 -19.45 -3.05 0.07
N ALA A 153 -18.33 -3.77 0.03
CA ALA A 153 -17.02 -3.17 -0.25
C ALA A 153 -16.99 -2.53 -1.63
N ARG A 154 -17.68 -3.12 -2.63
CA ARG A 154 -17.80 -2.54 -3.97
C ARG A 154 -18.57 -1.24 -3.98
N ALA A 155 -19.66 -1.14 -3.22
CA ALA A 155 -20.53 0.04 -3.22
C ALA A 155 -19.80 1.33 -2.76
N ARG A 156 -18.76 1.19 -1.92
CA ARG A 156 -17.93 2.30 -1.43
C ARG A 156 -16.56 2.39 -2.11
N ALA A 157 -16.31 1.57 -3.13
CA ALA A 157 -15.03 1.52 -3.80
C ALA A 157 -15.06 2.22 -5.17
N VAL A 158 -13.92 2.82 -5.55
CA VAL A 158 -13.61 3.25 -6.91
C VAL A 158 -12.36 2.51 -7.34
N VAL A 159 -12.39 1.85 -8.50
CA VAL A 159 -11.23 1.11 -8.99
C VAL A 159 -10.71 1.72 -10.29
N VAL A 160 -9.42 2.01 -10.32
CA VAL A 160 -8.68 2.38 -11.52
C VAL A 160 -7.79 1.21 -11.93
N ALA A 161 -8.12 0.54 -13.02
CA ALA A 161 -7.43 -0.65 -13.46
C ALA A 161 -6.64 -0.40 -14.76
N VAL A 162 -5.32 -0.60 -14.68
CA VAL A 162 -4.40 -0.43 -15.83
C VAL A 162 -3.46 -1.62 -15.89
N PRO A 163 -3.84 -2.70 -16.59
CA PRO A 163 -3.02 -3.90 -16.72
C PRO A 163 -1.64 -3.67 -17.33
N ALA A 164 -0.74 -4.64 -17.13
CA ALA A 164 0.66 -4.54 -17.54
C ALA A 164 0.90 -4.38 -19.06
N ASN A 165 -0.04 -4.83 -19.89
CA ASN A 165 0.00 -4.71 -21.34
C ASN A 165 -0.40 -3.32 -21.86
N HIS A 166 -0.82 -2.40 -20.98
CA HIS A 166 -1.12 -1.02 -21.35
C HIS A 166 0.16 -0.18 -21.40
N SER A 167 0.09 0.95 -22.13
CA SER A 167 1.25 1.84 -22.30
C SER A 167 1.74 2.39 -20.96
N PRO A 168 3.07 2.68 -20.83
CA PRO A 168 3.62 3.23 -19.59
C PRO A 168 2.97 4.55 -19.19
N VAL A 169 2.57 5.38 -20.17
CA VAL A 169 1.85 6.64 -19.88
C VAL A 169 0.50 6.37 -19.22
N LEU A 170 -0.26 5.36 -19.66
CA LEU A 170 -1.54 5.00 -19.03
C LEU A 170 -1.34 4.44 -17.62
N ARG A 171 -0.28 3.65 -17.39
CA ARG A 171 0.05 3.14 -16.05
C ARG A 171 0.34 4.27 -15.08
N ILE A 172 1.14 5.26 -15.45
CA ILE A 172 1.37 6.45 -14.61
C ILE A 172 0.08 7.25 -14.43
N ARG A 173 -0.67 7.50 -15.49
CA ARG A 173 -1.95 8.22 -15.41
C ARG A 173 -2.96 7.52 -14.52
N GLY A 174 -2.99 6.18 -14.50
CA GLY A 174 -3.84 5.41 -13.62
C GLY A 174 -3.53 5.65 -12.15
N ALA A 175 -2.27 5.63 -11.76
CA ALA A 175 -1.85 5.95 -10.39
C ALA A 175 -2.20 7.39 -9.99
N LEU A 176 -1.93 8.36 -10.89
CA LEU A 176 -2.28 9.76 -10.67
C LEU A 176 -3.80 9.96 -10.57
N ARG A 177 -4.59 9.24 -11.37
CA ARG A 177 -6.06 9.29 -11.35
C ARG A 177 -6.61 8.73 -10.05
N ALA A 178 -6.17 7.56 -9.61
CA ALA A 178 -6.57 6.99 -8.32
C ALA A 178 -6.28 7.96 -7.18
N THR A 179 -5.09 8.57 -7.18
CA THR A 179 -4.71 9.56 -6.17
C THR A 179 -5.57 10.83 -6.25
N ALA A 180 -5.85 11.33 -7.46
CA ALA A 180 -6.72 12.52 -7.67
C ALA A 180 -8.16 12.27 -7.20
N ILE A 181 -8.71 11.07 -7.43
CA ILE A 181 -10.03 10.68 -6.91
C ILE A 181 -10.02 10.67 -5.38
N ALA A 182 -8.98 10.11 -4.76
CA ALA A 182 -8.84 10.11 -3.30
C ALA A 182 -8.73 11.53 -2.73
N GLU A 183 -7.97 12.42 -3.39
CA GLU A 183 -7.85 13.84 -2.99
C GLU A 183 -9.18 14.58 -3.05
N ALA A 184 -10.00 14.33 -4.07
CA ALA A 184 -11.32 14.94 -4.18
C ALA A 184 -12.22 14.54 -3.01
N PHE A 185 -12.28 13.27 -2.65
CA PHE A 185 -13.05 12.81 -1.49
C PHE A 185 -12.48 13.35 -0.16
N ARG A 186 -11.15 13.44 -0.02
CA ARG A 186 -10.53 14.10 1.14
C ARG A 186 -10.97 15.56 1.25
N ALA A 187 -11.03 16.28 0.15
CA ALA A 187 -11.49 17.67 0.14
C ALA A 187 -12.98 17.82 0.52
N GLU A 188 -13.77 16.74 0.41
CA GLU A 188 -15.15 16.65 0.93
C GLU A 188 -15.21 16.23 2.42
N GLY A 189 -14.07 16.15 3.13
CA GLY A 189 -14.01 15.74 4.53
C GLY A 189 -14.08 14.23 4.76
N LYS A 190 -13.97 13.40 3.70
CA LYS A 190 -14.07 11.94 3.80
C LYS A 190 -12.77 11.30 4.29
N LYS A 191 -12.92 10.19 5.01
CA LYS A 191 -11.82 9.28 5.37
C LYS A 191 -11.65 8.27 4.24
N VAL A 192 -10.56 8.40 3.49
CA VAL A 192 -10.29 7.59 2.29
C VAL A 192 -9.19 6.58 2.58
N LEU A 193 -9.42 5.32 2.19
CA LEU A 193 -8.35 4.33 2.04
C LEU A 193 -7.94 4.31 0.57
N LEU A 194 -6.70 4.72 0.29
CA LEU A 194 -6.09 4.62 -1.04
C LEU A 194 -5.17 3.41 -1.10
N ILE A 195 -5.35 2.55 -2.10
CA ILE A 195 -4.45 1.43 -2.36
C ILE A 195 -3.86 1.60 -3.75
N ILE A 196 -2.53 1.60 -3.87
CA ILE A 196 -1.82 1.56 -5.17
C ILE A 196 -1.01 0.26 -5.26
N ASP A 197 -1.46 -0.63 -6.10
CA ASP A 197 -0.82 -1.91 -6.38
C ASP A 197 -0.35 -1.94 -7.85
N SER A 198 0.94 -1.67 -8.18
CA SER A 198 2.04 -1.39 -7.26
C SER A 198 2.87 -0.15 -7.66
N LEU A 199 3.57 0.46 -6.70
CA LEU A 199 4.55 1.52 -6.97
C LEU A 199 5.68 1.05 -7.88
N THR A 200 6.13 -0.19 -7.74
CA THR A 200 7.17 -0.78 -8.59
C THR A 200 6.76 -0.74 -10.07
N ARG A 201 5.48 -1.01 -10.38
CA ARG A 201 4.97 -0.93 -11.75
C ARG A 201 4.87 0.51 -12.25
N VAL A 202 4.59 1.45 -11.37
CA VAL A 202 4.63 2.89 -11.70
C VAL A 202 6.08 3.32 -12.00
N ALA A 203 7.05 2.89 -11.18
CA ALA A 203 8.48 3.15 -11.44
C ALA A 203 8.96 2.52 -12.74
N HIS A 204 8.54 1.28 -13.04
CA HIS A 204 8.84 0.63 -14.33
C HIS A 204 8.29 1.44 -15.51
N ALA A 205 7.06 1.96 -15.41
CA ALA A 205 6.48 2.81 -16.45
C ALA A 205 7.29 4.12 -16.62
N GLY A 206 7.72 4.74 -15.51
CA GLY A 206 8.62 5.89 -15.53
C GLY A 206 9.96 5.57 -16.19
N ARG A 207 10.53 4.38 -15.90
CA ARG A 207 11.76 3.90 -16.52
C ARG A 207 11.62 3.76 -18.05
N GLU A 208 10.54 3.13 -18.52
CA GLU A 208 10.27 2.99 -19.96
C GLU A 208 10.19 4.34 -20.68
N ILE A 209 9.54 5.33 -20.04
CA ILE A 209 9.42 6.69 -20.60
C ILE A 209 10.77 7.42 -20.60
N GLY A 210 11.49 7.42 -19.46
CA GLY A 210 12.78 8.10 -19.35
C GLY A 210 13.82 7.54 -20.35
N LEU A 211 13.90 6.21 -20.48
CA LEU A 211 14.76 5.58 -21.48
C LEU A 211 14.36 5.95 -22.93
N ALA A 212 13.06 6.01 -23.22
CA ALA A 212 12.57 6.45 -24.54
C ALA A 212 12.91 7.93 -24.83
N LEU A 213 13.00 8.77 -23.77
CA LEU A 213 13.46 10.15 -23.85
C LEU A 213 14.99 10.26 -23.97
N GLY A 214 15.73 9.15 -23.81
CA GLY A 214 17.19 9.11 -23.87
C GLY A 214 17.87 9.55 -22.57
N GLU A 215 17.16 9.49 -21.43
CA GLU A 215 17.79 9.66 -20.12
C GLU A 215 18.76 8.51 -19.84
N PRO A 216 19.94 8.79 -19.28
CA PRO A 216 20.87 7.72 -18.89
C PRO A 216 20.27 6.90 -17.75
N ALA A 217 20.43 5.58 -17.84
CA ALA A 217 20.10 4.70 -16.74
C ALA A 217 21.13 4.86 -15.61
N SER A 218 20.65 4.96 -14.37
CA SER A 218 21.46 4.95 -13.16
C SER A 218 21.39 3.60 -12.43
N ALA A 219 21.40 3.57 -11.11
CA ALA A 219 21.36 2.34 -10.32
C ALA A 219 20.19 1.42 -10.73
N CYS A 220 20.46 0.14 -10.88
CA CYS A 220 19.50 -0.91 -11.28
C CYS A 220 18.70 -0.60 -12.56
N GLY A 221 19.26 0.25 -13.45
CA GLY A 221 18.64 0.56 -14.74
C GLY A 221 17.51 1.57 -14.72
N TYR A 222 17.29 2.28 -13.60
CA TYR A 222 16.29 3.35 -13.50
C TYR A 222 16.91 4.71 -13.88
N PRO A 223 16.29 5.50 -14.77
CA PRO A 223 16.66 6.89 -14.94
C PRO A 223 16.21 7.71 -13.71
N PRO A 224 16.93 8.82 -13.40
CA PRO A 224 16.61 9.65 -12.23
C PRO A 224 15.15 10.12 -12.16
N SER A 225 14.54 10.45 -13.29
CA SER A 225 13.15 10.90 -13.36
C SER A 225 12.15 9.86 -12.87
N ALA A 226 12.42 8.56 -13.14
CA ALA A 226 11.55 7.45 -12.73
C ALA A 226 11.49 7.30 -11.20
N ILE A 227 12.60 7.51 -10.50
CA ILE A 227 12.64 7.44 -9.04
C ILE A 227 12.09 8.73 -8.44
N ALA A 228 12.44 9.91 -8.97
CA ALA A 228 11.99 11.20 -8.47
C ALA A 228 10.45 11.42 -8.53
N MET A 229 9.73 10.67 -9.34
CA MET A 229 8.27 10.75 -9.40
C MET A 229 7.57 10.10 -8.20
N LEU A 230 8.19 9.10 -7.55
CA LEU A 230 7.57 8.34 -6.45
C LEU A 230 7.30 9.21 -5.21
N PRO A 231 8.26 10.01 -4.71
CA PRO A 231 8.00 10.97 -3.64
C PRO A 231 6.80 11.87 -3.93
N ASN A 232 6.73 12.43 -5.13
CA ASN A 232 5.65 13.33 -5.51
C ASN A 232 4.26 12.66 -5.49
N LEU A 233 4.19 11.36 -5.83
CA LEU A 233 2.95 10.59 -5.77
C LEU A 233 2.57 10.24 -4.32
N ILE A 234 3.53 9.76 -3.53
CA ILE A 234 3.33 9.30 -2.16
C ILE A 234 2.93 10.47 -1.24
N GLU A 235 3.57 11.63 -1.41
CA GLU A 235 3.32 12.83 -0.60
C GLU A 235 1.92 13.42 -0.78
N ARG A 236 1.16 13.03 -1.78
CA ARG A 236 -0.21 13.48 -2.00
C ARG A 236 -1.22 12.93 -0.98
N ALA A 237 -0.93 11.78 -0.36
CA ALA A 237 -1.71 11.22 0.73
C ALA A 237 -1.48 12.01 2.04
N GLY A 238 -2.35 11.79 3.01
CA GLY A 238 -2.29 12.44 4.32
C GLY A 238 -3.60 13.13 4.70
N SER A 239 -3.62 13.70 5.90
CA SER A 239 -4.76 14.41 6.46
C SER A 239 -4.79 15.89 6.02
N ASP A 240 -5.98 16.47 6.01
CA ASP A 240 -6.23 17.88 5.71
C ASP A 240 -6.85 18.53 6.96
N VAL A 241 -6.19 19.57 7.50
CA VAL A 241 -6.65 20.25 8.72
C VAL A 241 -7.91 21.08 8.51
N HIS A 242 -8.16 21.53 7.28
CA HIS A 242 -9.29 22.41 6.98
C HIS A 242 -10.60 21.64 6.82
N THR A 243 -10.55 20.50 6.16
CA THR A 243 -11.75 19.68 5.88
C THR A 243 -11.95 18.56 6.90
N GLY A 244 -10.90 18.21 7.66
CA GLY A 244 -10.88 17.03 8.53
C GLY A 244 -10.84 15.71 7.76
N GLY A 245 -10.80 15.74 6.44
CA GLY A 245 -10.65 14.56 5.60
C GLY A 245 -9.24 13.99 5.63
N SER A 246 -9.11 12.72 5.30
CA SER A 246 -7.81 12.05 5.28
C SER A 246 -7.70 11.03 4.16
N ILE A 247 -6.47 10.85 3.65
CA ILE A 247 -6.11 9.73 2.77
C ILE A 247 -5.10 8.87 3.52
N THR A 248 -5.54 7.73 4.03
CA THR A 248 -4.65 6.66 4.48
C THR A 248 -4.26 5.85 3.26
N ALA A 249 -2.96 5.78 2.97
CA ALA A 249 -2.49 5.18 1.73
C ALA A 249 -1.68 3.91 1.98
N ILE A 250 -2.03 2.86 1.25
CA ILE A 250 -1.31 1.59 1.19
C ILE A 250 -0.64 1.49 -0.18
N TYR A 251 0.67 1.50 -0.18
CA TYR A 251 1.47 1.35 -1.40
C TYR A 251 2.16 0.00 -1.41
N THR A 252 1.88 -0.84 -2.40
CA THR A 252 2.64 -2.08 -2.52
C THR A 252 3.92 -1.87 -3.30
N VAL A 253 4.97 -2.50 -2.83
CA VAL A 253 6.29 -2.51 -3.47
C VAL A 253 6.69 -3.97 -3.66
N LEU A 254 6.99 -4.34 -4.91
CA LEU A 254 7.49 -5.67 -5.21
C LEU A 254 8.97 -5.72 -4.86
N ALA A 255 9.30 -6.49 -3.83
CA ALA A 255 10.67 -6.76 -3.43
C ALA A 255 10.93 -8.25 -3.62
N ASP A 256 11.80 -8.62 -4.56
CA ASP A 256 12.24 -9.99 -4.72
C ASP A 256 13.32 -10.30 -3.67
N GLY A 257 12.89 -10.97 -2.59
CA GLY A 257 13.77 -11.36 -1.49
C GLY A 257 14.18 -10.20 -0.56
N ASP A 258 15.27 -10.38 0.16
CA ASP A 258 15.87 -9.37 1.06
C ASP A 258 16.74 -8.35 0.30
N ASP A 259 16.47 -8.12 -0.99
CA ASP A 259 17.25 -7.16 -1.79
C ASP A 259 16.91 -5.71 -1.36
N GLY A 260 17.54 -5.29 -0.26
CA GLY A 260 17.50 -3.92 0.25
C GLY A 260 18.14 -2.89 -0.70
N ASN A 261 18.67 -3.32 -1.85
CA ASN A 261 19.36 -2.48 -2.83
C ASN A 261 18.45 -2.04 -3.98
N ASP A 262 17.17 -2.43 -4.02
CA ASP A 262 16.25 -1.94 -5.05
C ASP A 262 15.93 -0.44 -4.79
N PRO A 263 16.25 0.46 -5.75
CA PRO A 263 16.04 1.91 -5.59
C PRO A 263 14.57 2.30 -5.34
N VAL A 264 13.61 1.50 -5.81
CA VAL A 264 12.19 1.73 -5.57
C VAL A 264 11.83 1.41 -4.12
N VAL A 265 12.36 0.31 -3.57
CA VAL A 265 12.18 -0.08 -2.17
C VAL A 265 12.80 0.97 -1.25
N ASP A 266 14.04 1.39 -1.52
CA ASP A 266 14.74 2.39 -0.72
C ASP A 266 14.03 3.76 -0.76
N SER A 267 13.70 4.23 -1.98
CA SER A 267 12.93 5.47 -2.15
C SER A 267 11.58 5.42 -1.43
N ALA A 268 10.86 4.32 -1.50
CA ALA A 268 9.59 4.17 -0.80
C ALA A 268 9.78 4.19 0.72
N ARG A 269 10.73 3.41 1.27
CA ARG A 269 11.00 3.36 2.72
C ARG A 269 11.38 4.71 3.32
N SER A 270 12.08 5.56 2.57
CA SER A 270 12.52 6.88 3.05
C SER A 270 11.36 7.86 3.26
N ILE A 271 10.24 7.69 2.53
CA ILE A 271 9.12 8.64 2.50
C ILE A 271 7.91 8.12 3.29
N LEU A 272 7.75 6.80 3.35
CA LEU A 272 6.62 6.17 4.02
C LEU A 272 6.71 6.28 5.54
N ASP A 273 5.56 6.38 6.20
CA ASP A 273 5.43 6.46 7.66
C ASP A 273 5.44 5.07 8.33
N GLY A 274 5.77 4.04 7.59
CA GLY A 274 5.87 2.65 8.03
C GLY A 274 5.79 1.68 6.87
N HIS A 275 6.14 0.42 7.15
CA HIS A 275 6.05 -0.64 6.16
C HIS A 275 5.73 -1.99 6.79
N ILE A 276 5.05 -2.83 6.04
CA ILE A 276 4.68 -4.21 6.37
C ILE A 276 5.43 -5.11 5.39
N VAL A 277 6.24 -6.01 5.91
CA VAL A 277 7.00 -6.98 5.09
C VAL A 277 6.26 -8.30 5.09
N LEU A 278 6.01 -8.85 3.90
CA LEU A 278 5.46 -10.20 3.74
C LEU A 278 6.60 -11.19 3.51
N SER A 279 6.67 -12.21 4.36
CA SER A 279 7.73 -13.22 4.38
C SER A 279 7.37 -14.46 3.55
N ARG A 280 8.25 -14.82 2.61
CA ARG A 280 8.12 -16.08 1.86
C ARG A 280 8.25 -17.28 2.79
N ALA A 281 9.17 -17.24 3.76
CA ALA A 281 9.36 -18.32 4.73
C ALA A 281 8.13 -18.57 5.60
N MET A 282 7.33 -17.55 5.93
CA MET A 282 6.05 -17.72 6.62
C MET A 282 4.99 -18.32 5.71
N ALA A 283 4.91 -17.85 4.45
CA ALA A 283 3.98 -18.38 3.46
C ALA A 283 4.24 -19.86 3.17
N GLU A 284 5.50 -20.27 3.03
CA GLU A 284 5.91 -21.68 2.84
C GLU A 284 5.52 -22.58 4.03
N ARG A 285 5.42 -22.02 5.24
CA ARG A 285 4.94 -22.70 6.44
C ARG A 285 3.43 -22.57 6.66
N ALA A 286 2.71 -22.07 5.65
CA ALA A 286 1.26 -21.83 5.70
C ALA A 286 0.83 -20.93 6.89
N VAL A 287 1.66 -19.93 7.23
CA VAL A 287 1.31 -18.89 8.20
C VAL A 287 0.77 -17.68 7.42
N TYR A 288 -0.51 -17.40 7.59
CA TYR A 288 -1.18 -16.30 6.91
C TYR A 288 -1.99 -15.43 7.89
N PRO A 289 -2.04 -14.09 7.64
CA PRO A 289 -1.26 -13.35 6.66
C PRO A 289 0.25 -13.49 6.95
N ALA A 290 1.07 -13.61 5.91
CA ALA A 290 2.50 -13.91 6.05
C ALA A 290 3.32 -12.67 6.46
N ILE A 291 2.87 -11.94 7.48
CA ILE A 291 3.47 -10.68 7.95
C ILE A 291 4.67 -10.96 8.84
N ASP A 292 5.85 -10.53 8.42
CA ASP A 292 7.08 -10.56 9.21
C ASP A 292 7.05 -9.38 10.20
N ILE A 293 6.69 -9.67 11.45
CA ILE A 293 6.56 -8.65 12.50
C ILE A 293 7.92 -8.03 12.85
N SER A 294 8.98 -8.82 12.81
CA SER A 294 10.35 -8.37 13.16
C SER A 294 10.89 -7.37 12.13
N LYS A 295 10.51 -7.51 10.84
CA LYS A 295 10.92 -6.63 9.75
C LYS A 295 9.93 -5.51 9.44
N SER A 296 8.79 -5.46 10.14
CA SER A 296 7.71 -4.50 9.90
C SER A 296 7.68 -3.40 10.96
N VAL A 297 7.31 -2.19 10.55
CA VAL A 297 7.26 -1.03 11.46
C VAL A 297 6.11 -0.08 11.11
N SER A 298 5.41 0.42 12.13
CA SER A 298 4.56 1.61 12.06
C SER A 298 5.23 2.73 12.87
N ARG A 299 5.59 3.83 12.21
CA ARG A 299 6.24 4.97 12.87
C ARG A 299 5.27 5.80 13.71
N VAL A 300 3.98 5.65 13.47
CA VAL A 300 2.93 6.44 14.15
C VAL A 300 2.23 5.66 15.26
N MET A 301 2.42 4.35 15.36
CA MET A 301 1.68 3.52 16.32
C MET A 301 1.76 4.05 17.75
N ASN A 302 2.95 4.41 18.21
CA ASN A 302 3.15 4.89 19.58
C ASN A 302 2.42 6.22 19.89
N ASP A 303 2.06 7.00 18.85
CA ASP A 303 1.36 8.27 19.03
C ASP A 303 -0.17 8.11 19.04
N ILE A 304 -0.68 6.96 18.56
CA ILE A 304 -2.11 6.75 18.30
C ILE A 304 -2.76 5.62 19.10
N VAL A 305 -1.97 4.82 19.84
CA VAL A 305 -2.52 3.76 20.71
C VAL A 305 -2.21 4.00 22.17
N PRO A 306 -3.03 3.49 23.12
CA PRO A 306 -2.81 3.61 24.56
C PRO A 306 -1.50 2.93 25.02
N ARG A 307 -1.02 3.30 26.20
CA ARG A 307 0.27 2.82 26.72
C ARG A 307 0.30 1.32 27.00
N ASP A 308 -0.79 0.76 27.50
CA ASP A 308 -0.96 -0.68 27.73
C ASP A 308 -0.84 -1.48 26.43
N HIS A 309 -1.46 -1.03 25.37
CA HIS A 309 -1.31 -1.60 24.03
C HIS A 309 0.15 -1.53 23.55
N GLN A 310 0.82 -0.37 23.74
CA GLN A 310 2.23 -0.22 23.37
C GLN A 310 3.14 -1.20 24.12
N GLN A 311 2.92 -1.37 25.44
CA GLN A 311 3.68 -2.27 26.28
C GLN A 311 3.49 -3.73 25.86
N ALA A 312 2.25 -4.16 25.66
CA ALA A 312 1.94 -5.51 25.20
C ALA A 312 2.55 -5.82 23.81
N ALA A 313 2.46 -4.86 22.87
CA ALA A 313 3.08 -5.00 21.55
C ALA A 313 4.60 -5.10 21.63
N ARG A 314 5.24 -4.34 22.53
CA ARG A 314 6.68 -4.41 22.78
C ARG A 314 7.08 -5.75 23.39
N ALA A 315 6.34 -6.24 24.37
CA ALA A 315 6.60 -7.54 25.03
C ALA A 315 6.51 -8.69 24.01
N LEU A 316 5.44 -8.73 23.18
CA LEU A 316 5.33 -9.72 22.11
C LEU A 316 6.53 -9.69 21.16
N ARG A 317 6.91 -8.50 20.68
CA ARG A 317 8.06 -8.33 19.76
C ARG A 317 9.37 -8.78 20.39
N GLN A 318 9.57 -8.52 21.68
CA GLN A 318 10.76 -8.94 22.42
C GLN A 318 10.83 -10.47 22.52
N HIS A 319 9.73 -11.13 22.91
CA HIS A 319 9.70 -12.61 22.96
C HIS A 319 9.92 -13.21 21.56
N LEU A 320 9.31 -12.63 20.52
CA LEU A 320 9.52 -13.11 19.16
C LEU A 320 10.99 -12.99 18.73
N ALA A 321 11.63 -11.83 18.97
CA ALA A 321 13.03 -11.61 18.64
C ALA A 321 13.95 -12.58 19.38
N THR A 322 13.77 -12.73 20.70
CA THR A 322 14.54 -13.69 21.52
C THR A 322 14.38 -15.14 21.01
N TYR A 323 13.15 -15.52 20.62
CA TYR A 323 12.92 -16.84 20.03
C TYR A 323 13.62 -17.01 18.68
N GLU A 324 13.54 -16.02 17.79
CA GLU A 324 14.16 -16.07 16.45
C GLU A 324 15.68 -16.14 16.53
N GLU A 325 16.31 -15.40 17.43
CA GLU A 325 17.76 -15.41 17.68
C GLU A 325 18.25 -16.77 18.19
N ASN A 326 17.43 -17.47 18.98
CA ASN A 326 17.82 -18.75 19.60
C ASN A 326 17.17 -19.98 18.95
N ARG A 327 16.43 -19.77 17.86
CA ARG A 327 15.63 -20.80 17.18
C ARG A 327 16.44 -22.04 16.82
N ASP A 328 17.64 -21.86 16.29
CA ASP A 328 18.47 -22.98 15.84
C ASP A 328 18.95 -23.82 17.03
N LEU A 329 19.30 -23.19 18.16
CA LEU A 329 19.64 -23.88 19.38
C LEU A 329 18.48 -24.73 19.93
N VAL A 330 17.26 -24.18 19.86
CA VAL A 330 16.04 -24.87 20.30
C VAL A 330 15.74 -26.08 19.39
N LEU A 331 15.79 -25.87 18.04
CA LEU A 331 15.47 -26.93 17.07
C LEU A 331 16.48 -28.07 17.06
N MET A 332 17.76 -27.78 17.30
CA MET A 332 18.81 -28.79 17.40
C MET A 332 18.83 -29.53 18.76
N GLY A 333 17.96 -29.13 19.71
CA GLY A 333 17.95 -29.70 21.06
C GLY A 333 19.18 -29.33 21.90
N ALA A 334 19.93 -28.31 21.49
CA ALA A 334 21.13 -27.83 22.19
C ALA A 334 20.79 -26.88 23.35
N TYR A 335 19.57 -26.31 23.37
CA TYR A 335 19.10 -25.48 24.47
C TYR A 335 18.62 -26.35 25.64
N ARG A 336 19.05 -26.01 26.86
CA ARG A 336 18.60 -26.67 28.10
C ARG A 336 17.62 -25.74 28.81
N ALA A 337 16.39 -26.19 29.01
CA ALA A 337 15.39 -25.46 29.78
C ALA A 337 15.91 -25.09 31.20
N GLY A 338 15.62 -23.85 31.61
CA GLY A 338 16.09 -23.29 32.90
C GLY A 338 17.49 -22.67 32.84
N SER A 339 18.20 -22.68 31.70
CA SER A 339 19.49 -22.02 31.56
C SER A 339 19.43 -20.52 31.35
N ASP A 340 18.33 -20.03 30.76
CA ASP A 340 18.08 -18.60 30.51
C ASP A 340 16.56 -18.32 30.60
N ALA A 341 16.18 -17.47 31.54
CA ALA A 341 14.77 -17.16 31.79
C ALA A 341 14.08 -16.41 30.62
N ALA A 342 14.85 -15.61 29.85
CA ALA A 342 14.31 -14.90 28.71
C ALA A 342 14.02 -15.85 27.53
N ILE A 343 14.91 -16.82 27.30
CA ILE A 343 14.72 -17.83 26.25
C ILE A 343 13.58 -18.78 26.65
N ASP A 344 13.49 -19.19 27.91
CA ASP A 344 12.38 -20.03 28.42
C ASP A 344 11.04 -19.33 28.22
N ALA A 345 10.95 -18.05 28.57
CA ALA A 345 9.75 -17.24 28.35
C ALA A 345 9.43 -17.13 26.86
N ALA A 346 10.42 -16.84 26.01
CA ALA A 346 10.22 -16.74 24.57
C ALA A 346 9.70 -18.05 23.95
N ILE A 347 10.20 -19.20 24.39
CA ILE A 347 9.70 -20.52 23.98
C ILE A 347 8.25 -20.73 24.44
N ALA A 348 7.93 -20.36 25.68
CA ALA A 348 6.59 -20.52 26.25
C ALA A 348 5.54 -19.65 25.54
N TYR A 349 5.90 -18.41 25.18
CA TYR A 349 5.00 -17.48 24.48
C TYR A 349 4.91 -17.70 22.97
N HIS A 350 5.86 -18.39 22.35
CA HIS A 350 5.89 -18.57 20.89
C HIS A 350 4.60 -19.15 20.29
N PRO A 351 3.92 -20.16 20.86
CA PRO A 351 2.65 -20.66 20.34
C PRO A 351 1.56 -19.55 20.33
N ALA A 352 1.44 -18.77 21.40
CA ALA A 352 0.48 -17.68 21.51
C ALA A 352 0.78 -16.54 20.50
N ILE A 353 2.06 -16.22 20.27
CA ILE A 353 2.50 -15.27 19.25
C ILE A 353 2.06 -15.74 17.86
N MET A 354 2.28 -17.01 17.54
CA MET A 354 1.91 -17.58 16.25
C MET A 354 0.39 -17.62 16.04
N GLU A 355 -0.38 -17.86 17.09
CA GLU A 355 -1.84 -17.79 17.06
C GLU A 355 -2.32 -16.34 16.83
N PHE A 356 -1.73 -15.38 17.51
CA PHE A 356 -2.06 -13.96 17.34
C PHE A 356 -1.79 -13.45 15.92
N VAL A 357 -0.71 -13.91 15.28
CA VAL A 357 -0.33 -13.48 13.93
C VAL A 357 -1.21 -14.15 12.86
N ARG A 358 -1.67 -15.38 13.09
CA ARG A 358 -2.51 -16.11 12.13
C ARG A 358 -3.94 -15.58 12.13
N GLN A 359 -4.51 -15.46 10.95
CA GLN A 359 -5.91 -15.07 10.77
C GLN A 359 -6.43 -15.63 9.46
N ASP A 360 -7.62 -16.21 9.49
CA ASP A 360 -8.29 -16.68 8.29
C ASP A 360 -8.74 -15.51 7.41
N THR A 361 -8.79 -15.73 6.10
CA THR A 361 -9.00 -14.67 5.11
C THR A 361 -10.38 -14.03 5.17
N ASP A 362 -11.38 -14.73 5.66
CA ASP A 362 -12.77 -14.30 5.83
C ASP A 362 -13.05 -13.71 7.24
N GLN A 363 -12.15 -13.93 8.18
CA GLN A 363 -12.22 -13.37 9.50
C GLN A 363 -11.88 -11.86 9.47
N ILE A 364 -12.69 -11.05 10.16
CA ILE A 364 -12.40 -9.65 10.45
C ILE A 364 -12.16 -9.54 11.95
N VAL A 365 -11.01 -9.01 12.34
CA VAL A 365 -10.67 -8.75 13.74
C VAL A 365 -10.59 -7.24 13.96
N PRO A 366 -11.59 -6.63 14.59
CA PRO A 366 -11.59 -5.20 14.90
C PRO A 366 -10.36 -4.77 15.72
N LEU A 367 -10.01 -3.49 15.62
CA LEU A 367 -8.88 -2.93 16.36
C LEU A 367 -9.01 -3.14 17.87
N GLU A 368 -10.21 -2.95 18.40
CA GLU A 368 -10.52 -3.09 19.81
C GLU A 368 -10.30 -4.53 20.31
N ASP A 369 -10.75 -5.51 19.53
CA ASP A 369 -10.59 -6.92 19.84
C ASP A 369 -9.12 -7.35 19.75
N ALA A 370 -8.40 -6.90 18.69
CA ALA A 370 -6.98 -7.17 18.56
C ALA A 370 -6.15 -6.59 19.71
N ALA A 371 -6.47 -5.37 20.16
CA ALA A 371 -5.83 -4.73 21.30
C ALA A 371 -6.13 -5.45 22.60
N ALA A 372 -7.40 -5.86 22.83
CA ALA A 372 -7.81 -6.59 24.04
C ALA A 372 -7.15 -7.97 24.11
N GLU A 373 -7.11 -8.72 23.01
CA GLU A 373 -6.41 -10.00 22.92
C GLU A 373 -4.91 -9.86 23.21
N LEU A 374 -4.27 -8.85 22.62
CA LEU A 374 -2.85 -8.58 22.81
C LEU A 374 -2.54 -8.23 24.26
N THR A 375 -3.29 -7.31 24.87
CA THR A 375 -3.10 -6.88 26.26
C THR A 375 -3.43 -7.99 27.25
N GLY A 376 -4.42 -8.82 26.96
CA GLY A 376 -4.78 -9.97 27.81
C GLY A 376 -3.70 -11.04 27.87
N VAL A 377 -2.88 -11.21 26.82
CA VAL A 377 -1.82 -12.22 26.79
C VAL A 377 -0.45 -11.67 27.20
N PHE A 378 -0.14 -10.41 26.83
CA PHE A 378 1.20 -9.82 26.96
C PHE A 378 1.23 -8.58 27.86
N GLY A 379 0.10 -8.12 28.40
CA GLY A 379 0.02 -6.91 29.22
C GLY A 379 0.69 -7.03 30.61
N ASP A 380 0.72 -8.23 31.18
CA ASP A 380 1.34 -8.52 32.49
C ASP A 380 2.79 -9.01 32.38
N ALA A 381 3.38 -9.02 31.18
CA ALA A 381 4.76 -9.41 31.02
C ALA A 381 5.67 -8.38 31.72
N PRO A 382 6.53 -8.79 32.69
CA PRO A 382 7.40 -7.87 33.40
C PRO A 382 8.31 -7.14 32.39
N ASP A 383 8.33 -5.80 32.48
CA ASP A 383 9.28 -4.98 31.74
C ASP A 383 10.70 -5.52 31.99
N GLY A 384 11.35 -6.04 30.97
CA GLY A 384 12.74 -6.55 31.00
C GLY A 384 13.77 -5.43 31.11
N THR A 385 13.49 -4.42 31.93
CA THR A 385 14.43 -3.34 32.27
C THR A 385 14.83 -3.48 33.72
N HIS A 386 15.91 -4.25 33.97
CA HIS A 386 16.90 -3.91 35.01
C HIS A 386 18.03 -4.95 34.96
N GLY A 387 19.15 -4.54 34.35
CA GLY A 387 20.43 -5.25 34.42
C GLY A 387 21.43 -4.46 33.60
#